data_4ae7bb3dbd0391fcfd24dc4b2fa5dd89
#
_entry.id   4ae7bb3dbd0391fcfd24dc4b2fa5dd89
#
_cell.length_a   1.000
_cell.length_b   1.000
_cell.length_c   1.000
_cell.angle_alpha   90.00
_cell.angle_beta   90.00
_cell.angle_gamma   90.00
#
_symmetry.space_group_name_H-M   'P 1'
#
loop_
_entity.id
_entity.type
_entity.pdbx_description
1 polymer ?
#
loop_
_entity_poly.entity_id
_entity_poly.type
_entity_poly.pdbx_seq_one_letter_code
_entity_poly.pdbx_strand_id
1 'polypeptide(L)'
;MSATFVLVPGAGGMASYWHLVVQQLSDRGLASVAVDLPGDDPKAGLSEYVDLVVHAASGLDDVVIVGQSIGGFTSSCAAGLVPPRQLILLNAMIPKPGETAGEWWGNTGSAEAKRAFDIEQGRDPAAPFDDEVFLHDVPPENLPDEEERDETETIFETPWGLERWPDVPTRVL
;
A
#
# COMPACT_ATOMS: atom_id res chain seq x y z
N MET A 1 21.77 -12.24 -10.26
CA MET A 1 20.39 -12.38 -10.74
C MET A 1 19.70 -11.04 -10.55
N SER A 2 18.73 -10.69 -11.40
CA SER A 2 18.00 -9.42 -11.29
C SER A 2 16.95 -9.57 -10.18
N ALA A 3 16.72 -8.52 -9.38
CA ALA A 3 15.70 -8.53 -8.35
C ALA A 3 14.29 -8.67 -8.94
N THR A 4 13.39 -9.36 -8.22
CA THR A 4 11.96 -9.40 -8.53
C THR A 4 11.21 -8.47 -7.59
N PHE A 5 10.37 -7.60 -8.15
CA PHE A 5 9.56 -6.64 -7.39
C PHE A 5 8.19 -7.24 -7.08
N VAL A 6 7.84 -7.35 -5.82
CA VAL A 6 6.50 -7.71 -5.33
C VAL A 6 5.81 -6.41 -4.96
N LEU A 7 4.76 -6.05 -5.69
CA LEU A 7 4.06 -4.77 -5.62
C LEU A 7 2.75 -4.94 -4.86
N VAL A 8 2.65 -4.29 -3.72
CA VAL A 8 1.53 -4.39 -2.78
C VAL A 8 0.71 -3.11 -2.87
N PRO A 9 -0.55 -3.17 -3.33
CA PRO A 9 -1.40 -2.00 -3.51
C PRO A 9 -1.86 -1.38 -2.20
N GLY A 10 -2.45 -0.20 -2.30
CA GLY A 10 -3.20 0.48 -1.25
C GLY A 10 -4.64 -0.04 -1.11
N ALA A 11 -5.54 0.82 -0.62
CA ALA A 11 -6.96 0.52 -0.45
C ALA A 11 -7.60 0.08 -1.78
N GLY A 12 -8.63 -0.78 -1.69
CA GLY A 12 -9.23 -1.48 -2.82
C GLY A 12 -8.46 -2.71 -3.28
N GLY A 13 -7.17 -2.82 -2.95
CA GLY A 13 -6.38 -4.03 -3.14
C GLY A 13 -6.02 -4.39 -4.57
N MET A 14 -6.30 -3.55 -5.56
CA MET A 14 -6.25 -3.89 -6.98
C MET A 14 -4.82 -3.94 -7.52
N ALA A 15 -4.41 -5.10 -8.05
CA ALA A 15 -3.12 -5.26 -8.74
C ALA A 15 -2.98 -4.36 -9.96
N SER A 16 -4.09 -4.03 -10.61
CA SER A 16 -4.14 -3.20 -11.82
C SER A 16 -3.64 -1.77 -11.61
N TYR A 17 -3.68 -1.22 -10.39
CA TYR A 17 -3.06 0.08 -10.09
C TYR A 17 -1.56 0.13 -10.37
N TRP A 18 -0.92 -1.02 -10.40
CA TRP A 18 0.51 -1.13 -10.70
C TRP A 18 0.84 -1.25 -12.19
N HIS A 19 -0.17 -1.25 -13.10
CA HIS A 19 0.03 -1.59 -14.52
C HIS A 19 1.13 -0.75 -15.20
N LEU A 20 1.19 0.57 -14.94
CA LEU A 20 2.23 1.44 -15.51
C LEU A 20 3.61 1.13 -14.91
N VAL A 21 3.67 0.83 -13.61
CA VAL A 21 4.93 0.47 -12.94
C VAL A 21 5.43 -0.89 -13.45
N VAL A 22 4.53 -1.87 -13.59
CA VAL A 22 4.82 -3.19 -14.18
C VAL A 22 5.40 -3.03 -15.59
N GLN A 23 4.77 -2.20 -16.42
CA GLN A 23 5.28 -1.91 -17.76
C GLN A 23 6.68 -1.30 -17.71
N GLN A 24 6.90 -0.30 -16.86
CA GLN A 24 8.18 0.38 -16.73
C GLN A 24 9.29 -0.53 -16.17
N LEU A 25 8.97 -1.47 -15.28
CA LEU A 25 9.92 -2.48 -14.80
C LEU A 25 10.26 -3.45 -15.93
N SER A 26 9.26 -3.94 -16.65
CA SER A 26 9.43 -4.85 -17.80
C SER A 26 10.31 -4.23 -18.89
N ASP A 27 10.11 -2.96 -19.24
CA ASP A 27 10.90 -2.24 -20.24
C ASP A 27 12.40 -2.14 -19.86
N ARG A 28 12.69 -2.27 -18.55
CA ARG A 28 14.05 -2.29 -18.00
C ARG A 28 14.61 -3.70 -17.74
N GLY A 29 13.86 -4.73 -18.17
CA GLY A 29 14.24 -6.14 -17.98
C GLY A 29 14.17 -6.59 -16.50
N LEU A 30 13.34 -5.93 -15.69
CA LEU A 30 13.11 -6.25 -14.28
C LEU A 30 11.80 -7.03 -14.14
N ALA A 31 11.83 -8.13 -13.38
CA ALA A 31 10.64 -8.92 -13.09
C ALA A 31 9.80 -8.25 -11.99
N SER A 32 8.48 -8.36 -12.11
CA SER A 32 7.55 -7.89 -11.08
C SER A 32 6.32 -8.79 -10.96
N VAL A 33 5.74 -8.82 -9.76
CA VAL A 33 4.48 -9.48 -9.43
C VAL A 33 3.63 -8.44 -8.71
N ALA A 34 2.56 -7.96 -9.33
CA ALA A 34 1.57 -7.14 -8.65
C ALA A 34 0.58 -8.07 -7.92
N VAL A 35 0.42 -7.86 -6.62
CA VAL A 35 -0.44 -8.68 -5.76
C VAL A 35 -1.85 -8.11 -5.82
N ASP A 36 -2.84 -8.97 -6.08
CA ASP A 36 -4.24 -8.62 -5.95
C ASP A 36 -4.72 -9.00 -4.54
N LEU A 37 -5.27 -8.04 -3.82
CA LEU A 37 -5.77 -8.21 -2.46
C LEU A 37 -7.31 -8.12 -2.48
N PRO A 38 -8.02 -8.92 -1.67
CA PRO A 38 -9.48 -8.94 -1.66
C PRO A 38 -10.07 -7.77 -0.87
N GLY A 39 -9.90 -6.53 -1.36
CA GLY A 39 -10.31 -5.30 -0.70
C GLY A 39 -11.79 -5.22 -0.37
N ASP A 40 -12.62 -5.84 -1.17
CA ASP A 40 -14.09 -5.89 -1.05
C ASP A 40 -14.61 -7.10 -0.23
N ASP A 41 -13.74 -7.99 0.25
CA ASP A 41 -14.15 -9.11 1.12
C ASP A 41 -14.09 -8.69 2.61
N PRO A 42 -15.25 -8.54 3.28
CA PRO A 42 -15.28 -8.14 4.69
C PRO A 42 -14.72 -9.20 5.66
N LYS A 43 -14.35 -10.38 5.17
CA LYS A 43 -13.68 -11.42 5.96
C LYS A 43 -12.16 -11.38 5.84
N ALA A 44 -11.66 -10.67 4.83
CA ALA A 44 -10.23 -10.53 4.62
C ALA A 44 -9.71 -9.33 5.41
N GLY A 45 -8.72 -9.57 6.25
CA GLY A 45 -8.02 -8.54 7.02
C GLY A 45 -6.52 -8.55 6.73
N LEU A 46 -5.75 -7.95 7.64
CA LEU A 46 -4.31 -7.85 7.48
C LEU A 46 -3.63 -9.23 7.35
N SER A 47 -4.12 -10.25 8.04
CA SER A 47 -3.58 -11.62 8.00
C SER A 47 -3.67 -12.22 6.60
N GLU A 48 -4.86 -12.16 6.00
CA GLU A 48 -5.12 -12.68 4.65
C GLU A 48 -4.30 -11.93 3.59
N TYR A 49 -4.17 -10.61 3.74
CA TYR A 49 -3.36 -9.79 2.85
C TYR A 49 -1.88 -10.15 2.95
N VAL A 50 -1.38 -10.32 4.16
CA VAL A 50 0.02 -10.73 4.42
C VAL A 50 0.29 -12.10 3.80
N ASP A 51 -0.61 -13.07 3.96
CA ASP A 51 -0.47 -14.41 3.40
C ASP A 51 -0.36 -14.38 1.87
N LEU A 52 -1.14 -13.52 1.20
CA LEU A 52 -1.08 -13.34 -0.26
C LEU A 52 0.28 -12.77 -0.70
N VAL A 53 0.81 -11.78 0.02
CA VAL A 53 2.12 -11.19 -0.27
C VAL A 53 3.24 -12.21 -0.03
N VAL A 54 3.19 -12.95 1.08
CA VAL A 54 4.13 -14.03 1.38
C VAL A 54 4.09 -15.11 0.31
N HIS A 55 2.89 -15.49 -0.14
CA HIS A 55 2.73 -16.44 -1.24
C HIS A 55 3.35 -15.93 -2.54
N ALA A 56 3.09 -14.67 -2.90
CA ALA A 56 3.64 -14.04 -4.09
C ALA A 56 5.18 -13.94 -4.06
N ALA A 57 5.77 -13.77 -2.88
CA ALA A 57 7.22 -13.72 -2.68
C ALA A 57 7.87 -15.12 -2.60
N SER A 58 7.08 -16.17 -2.34
CA SER A 58 7.58 -17.53 -2.12
C SER A 58 8.25 -18.11 -3.36
N GLY A 59 9.45 -18.65 -3.19
CA GLY A 59 10.23 -19.28 -4.27
C GLY A 59 10.88 -18.29 -5.24
N LEU A 60 10.77 -16.98 -4.99
CA LEU A 60 11.49 -15.97 -5.72
C LEU A 60 12.85 -15.70 -5.06
N ASP A 61 13.88 -15.54 -5.89
CA ASP A 61 15.20 -15.07 -5.44
C ASP A 61 15.25 -13.53 -5.50
N ASP A 62 16.02 -12.92 -4.58
CA ASP A 62 16.36 -11.50 -4.59
C ASP A 62 15.12 -10.57 -4.68
N VAL A 63 14.21 -10.72 -3.70
CA VAL A 63 12.93 -10.01 -3.67
C VAL A 63 13.08 -8.57 -3.17
N VAL A 64 12.40 -7.64 -3.83
CA VAL A 64 12.12 -6.28 -3.34
C VAL A 64 10.61 -6.16 -3.15
N ILE A 65 10.16 -5.91 -1.91
CA ILE A 65 8.73 -5.66 -1.64
C ILE A 65 8.48 -4.14 -1.69
N VAL A 66 7.44 -3.74 -2.42
CA VAL A 66 7.02 -2.34 -2.51
C VAL A 66 5.60 -2.24 -1.99
N GLY A 67 5.39 -1.47 -0.92
CA GLY A 67 4.06 -1.22 -0.34
C GLY A 67 3.62 0.22 -0.54
N GLN A 68 2.41 0.43 -1.04
CA GLN A 68 1.82 1.73 -1.28
C GLN A 68 0.66 1.98 -0.32
N SER A 69 0.54 3.19 0.25
CA SER A 69 -0.57 3.59 1.13
C SER A 69 -0.75 2.59 2.30
N ILE A 70 -1.96 2.06 2.55
CA ILE A 70 -2.22 1.02 3.57
C ILE A 70 -1.45 -0.28 3.30
N GLY A 71 -1.00 -0.52 2.08
CA GLY A 71 -0.06 -1.61 1.75
C GLY A 71 1.26 -1.55 2.53
N GLY A 72 1.56 -0.44 3.20
CA GLY A 72 2.67 -0.34 4.16
C GLY A 72 2.51 -1.26 5.38
N PHE A 73 1.28 -1.42 5.89
CA PHE A 73 0.94 -2.39 6.94
C PHE A 73 1.20 -3.81 6.47
N THR A 74 0.63 -4.16 5.33
CA THR A 74 0.73 -5.50 4.73
C THR A 74 2.18 -5.86 4.39
N SER A 75 2.86 -4.98 3.65
CA SER A 75 4.22 -5.23 3.16
C SER A 75 5.25 -5.32 4.29
N SER A 76 5.12 -4.55 5.36
CA SER A 76 6.02 -4.60 6.50
C SER A 76 5.82 -5.88 7.34
N CYS A 77 4.56 -6.34 7.51
CA CYS A 77 4.29 -7.65 8.13
C CYS A 77 4.86 -8.79 7.28
N ALA A 78 4.63 -8.78 5.97
CA ALA A 78 5.17 -9.79 5.07
C ALA A 78 6.69 -9.81 5.07
N ALA A 79 7.35 -8.64 5.12
CA ALA A 79 8.81 -8.53 5.23
C ALA A 79 9.37 -9.12 6.53
N GLY A 80 8.58 -9.18 7.59
CA GLY A 80 8.94 -9.86 8.84
C GLY A 80 8.92 -11.39 8.72
N LEU A 81 8.13 -11.95 7.83
CA LEU A 81 7.98 -13.38 7.59
C LEU A 81 8.89 -13.91 6.47
N VAL A 82 9.01 -13.14 5.39
CA VAL A 82 9.87 -13.45 4.24
C VAL A 82 10.79 -12.25 4.00
N PRO A 83 11.93 -12.16 4.71
CA PRO A 83 12.79 -11.00 4.66
C PRO A 83 13.26 -10.71 3.23
N PRO A 84 12.83 -9.59 2.63
CA PRO A 84 13.27 -9.21 1.30
C PRO A 84 14.67 -8.60 1.34
N ARG A 85 15.32 -8.50 0.17
CA ARG A 85 16.53 -7.71 0.01
C ARG A 85 16.31 -6.24 0.40
N GLN A 86 15.11 -5.72 0.11
CA GLN A 86 14.71 -4.36 0.43
C GLN A 86 13.19 -4.24 0.54
N LEU A 87 12.72 -3.45 1.49
CA LEU A 87 11.34 -2.96 1.58
C LEU A 87 11.32 -1.51 1.09
N ILE A 88 10.44 -1.19 0.15
CA ILE A 88 10.19 0.17 -0.33
C ILE A 88 8.77 0.57 0.08
N LEU A 89 8.65 1.71 0.74
CA LEU A 89 7.40 2.31 1.17
C LEU A 89 7.13 3.55 0.32
N LEU A 90 6.13 3.44 -0.55
CA LEU A 90 5.73 4.48 -1.51
C LEU A 90 4.48 5.20 -0.99
N ASN A 91 4.62 6.45 -0.53
CA ASN A 91 3.52 7.18 0.11
C ASN A 91 2.75 6.31 1.13
N ALA A 92 3.47 5.46 1.87
CA ALA A 92 2.89 4.39 2.63
C ALA A 92 2.60 4.81 4.07
N MET A 93 1.57 4.18 4.64
CA MET A 93 1.31 4.23 6.07
C MET A 93 2.35 3.38 6.80
N ILE A 94 3.05 3.99 7.76
CA ILE A 94 4.13 3.33 8.54
C ILE A 94 3.62 3.13 9.97
N PRO A 95 3.20 1.90 10.34
CA PRO A 95 2.59 1.63 11.62
C PRO A 95 3.58 1.59 12.79
N LYS A 96 3.04 1.77 13.99
CA LYS A 96 3.66 1.39 15.25
C LYS A 96 3.14 0.01 15.70
N PRO A 97 3.85 -0.69 16.60
CA PRO A 97 3.35 -1.94 17.18
C PRO A 97 1.95 -1.80 17.78
N GLY A 98 1.04 -2.66 17.33
CA GLY A 98 -0.36 -2.68 17.79
C GLY A 98 -1.26 -1.57 17.26
N GLU A 99 -0.76 -0.66 16.43
CA GLU A 99 -1.56 0.41 15.80
C GLU A 99 -2.42 -0.14 14.69
N THR A 100 -3.68 0.28 14.63
CA THR A 100 -4.56 0.04 13.49
C THR A 100 -4.38 1.12 12.42
N ALA A 101 -4.76 0.82 11.17
CA ALA A 101 -4.70 1.83 10.11
C ALA A 101 -5.70 2.98 10.37
N GLY A 102 -6.83 2.69 11.01
CA GLY A 102 -7.77 3.73 11.45
C GLY A 102 -7.16 4.68 12.49
N GLU A 103 -6.43 4.14 13.49
CA GLU A 103 -5.72 4.95 14.49
C GLU A 103 -4.57 5.76 13.89
N TRP A 104 -3.89 5.23 12.87
CA TRP A 104 -2.79 5.90 12.18
C TRP A 104 -3.20 7.27 11.63
N TRP A 105 -4.38 7.39 11.05
CA TRP A 105 -4.92 8.66 10.57
C TRP A 105 -5.02 9.71 11.68
N GLY A 106 -5.51 9.32 12.86
CA GLY A 106 -5.58 10.20 14.02
C GLY A 106 -4.18 10.54 14.59
N ASN A 107 -3.30 9.54 14.65
CA ASN A 107 -1.97 9.69 15.26
C ASN A 107 -1.01 10.54 14.43
N THR A 108 -1.23 10.64 13.11
CA THR A 108 -0.37 11.42 12.20
C THR A 108 -0.81 12.88 12.06
N GLY A 109 -1.98 13.25 12.56
CA GLY A 109 -2.52 14.60 12.39
C GLY A 109 -2.88 14.95 10.94
N SER A 110 -3.09 13.92 10.09
CA SER A 110 -3.35 14.09 8.65
C SER A 110 -4.61 14.91 8.37
N ALA A 111 -5.65 14.75 9.20
CA ALA A 111 -6.90 15.51 9.05
C ALA A 111 -6.71 17.01 9.29
N GLU A 112 -5.91 17.38 10.31
CA GLU A 112 -5.58 18.77 10.57
C GLU A 112 -4.70 19.37 9.49
N ALA A 113 -3.73 18.59 8.99
CA ALA A 113 -2.85 19.01 7.89
C ALA A 113 -3.65 19.24 6.60
N LYS A 114 -4.55 18.31 6.25
CA LYS A 114 -5.46 18.47 5.10
C LYS A 114 -6.30 19.73 5.24
N ARG A 115 -6.95 19.92 6.40
CA ARG A 115 -7.80 21.08 6.66
C ARG A 115 -7.02 22.39 6.50
N ALA A 116 -5.81 22.46 7.06
CA ALA A 116 -4.97 23.64 6.93
C ALA A 116 -4.59 23.91 5.47
N PHE A 117 -4.24 22.88 4.73
CA PHE A 117 -3.90 22.96 3.32
C PHE A 117 -5.11 23.39 2.47
N ASP A 118 -6.29 22.86 2.71
CA ASP A 118 -7.51 23.24 1.99
C ASP A 118 -7.84 24.71 2.19
N ILE A 119 -7.71 25.21 3.43
CA ILE A 119 -7.90 26.64 3.73
C ILE A 119 -6.89 27.50 2.94
N GLU A 120 -5.62 27.10 2.94
CA GLU A 120 -4.57 27.82 2.21
C GLU A 120 -4.83 27.87 0.70
N GLN A 121 -5.37 26.76 0.15
CA GLN A 121 -5.72 26.64 -1.27
C GLN A 121 -7.10 27.21 -1.62
N GLY A 122 -7.85 27.75 -0.65
CA GLY A 122 -9.21 28.27 -0.86
C GLY A 122 -10.25 27.19 -1.16
N ARG A 123 -9.99 25.94 -0.74
CA ARG A 123 -10.90 24.79 -0.84
C ARG A 123 -11.74 24.63 0.41
N ASP A 124 -12.81 23.83 0.33
CA ASP A 124 -13.64 23.52 1.50
C ASP A 124 -12.86 22.65 2.49
N PRO A 125 -12.55 23.15 3.70
CA PRO A 125 -11.82 22.38 4.71
C PRO A 125 -12.62 21.23 5.32
N ALA A 126 -13.93 21.15 5.03
CA ALA A 126 -14.82 20.07 5.45
C ALA A 126 -14.99 18.99 4.36
N ALA A 127 -14.41 19.19 3.17
CA ALA A 127 -14.45 18.19 2.11
C ALA A 127 -13.85 16.87 2.59
N PRO A 128 -14.47 15.71 2.29
CA PRO A 128 -13.94 14.41 2.65
C PRO A 128 -12.62 14.12 1.95
N PHE A 129 -11.89 13.11 2.43
CA PHE A 129 -10.88 12.44 1.64
C PHE A 129 -11.62 11.54 0.65
N ASP A 130 -11.62 11.91 -0.59
CA ASP A 130 -12.24 11.19 -1.70
C ASP A 130 -11.23 11.03 -2.85
N ASP A 131 -11.66 10.36 -3.90
CA ASP A 131 -10.81 10.07 -5.05
C ASP A 131 -10.34 11.33 -5.77
N GLU A 132 -11.11 12.43 -5.73
CA GLU A 132 -10.69 13.71 -6.29
C GLU A 132 -9.42 14.23 -5.61
N VAL A 133 -9.21 13.91 -4.32
CA VAL A 133 -7.97 14.30 -3.61
C VAL A 133 -6.77 13.51 -4.10
N PHE A 134 -6.94 12.22 -4.39
CA PHE A 134 -5.85 11.32 -4.76
C PHE A 134 -5.58 11.26 -6.26
N LEU A 135 -6.61 11.46 -7.08
CA LEU A 135 -6.56 11.25 -8.53
C LEU A 135 -6.68 12.54 -9.35
N HIS A 136 -6.76 13.71 -8.71
CA HIS A 136 -7.02 14.99 -9.35
C HIS A 136 -6.05 15.37 -10.49
N ASP A 137 -4.84 14.84 -10.46
CA ASP A 137 -3.78 15.09 -11.45
C ASP A 137 -3.41 13.85 -12.28
N VAL A 138 -4.17 12.75 -12.12
CA VAL A 138 -3.97 11.52 -12.89
C VAL A 138 -4.80 11.60 -14.17
N PRO A 139 -4.17 11.58 -15.37
CA PRO A 139 -4.90 11.53 -16.63
C PRO A 139 -5.79 10.27 -16.69
N PRO A 140 -7.05 10.38 -17.17
CA PRO A 140 -7.97 9.23 -17.22
C PRO A 140 -7.42 8.01 -17.96
N GLU A 141 -6.60 8.22 -18.98
CA GLU A 141 -5.95 7.15 -19.73
C GLU A 141 -4.89 6.38 -18.93
N ASN A 142 -4.49 6.88 -17.78
CA ASN A 142 -3.55 6.25 -16.86
C ASN A 142 -4.24 5.49 -15.72
N LEU A 143 -5.55 5.60 -15.62
CA LEU A 143 -6.34 4.82 -14.66
C LEU A 143 -6.52 3.38 -15.18
N PRO A 144 -6.65 2.38 -14.28
CA PRO A 144 -6.98 1.02 -14.68
C PRO A 144 -8.34 0.97 -15.39
N ASP A 145 -8.49 0.06 -16.35
CA ASP A 145 -9.78 -0.21 -17.02
C ASP A 145 -10.77 -1.01 -16.15
N GLU A 146 -10.35 -1.41 -14.95
CA GLU A 146 -11.17 -2.17 -14.01
C GLU A 146 -12.05 -1.25 -13.17
N GLU A 147 -13.23 -1.76 -12.80
CA GLU A 147 -14.10 -1.10 -11.83
C GLU A 147 -13.43 -1.04 -10.47
N GLU A 148 -13.43 0.12 -9.83
CA GLU A 148 -12.81 0.35 -8.53
C GLU A 148 -13.48 -0.50 -7.46
N ARG A 149 -12.67 -1.06 -6.54
CA ARG A 149 -13.16 -1.80 -5.37
C ARG A 149 -13.14 -0.91 -4.15
N ASP A 150 -14.26 -0.88 -3.43
CA ASP A 150 -14.31 -0.26 -2.11
C ASP A 150 -13.56 -1.13 -1.10
N GLU A 151 -12.65 -0.53 -0.36
CA GLU A 151 -11.96 -1.21 0.74
C GLU A 151 -12.88 -1.38 1.94
N THR A 152 -12.91 -2.58 2.51
CA THR A 152 -13.71 -2.85 3.71
C THR A 152 -13.09 -2.29 4.98
N GLU A 153 -13.90 -2.10 6.02
CA GLU A 153 -13.45 -1.59 7.34
C GLU A 153 -12.46 -2.55 8.02
N THR A 154 -12.51 -3.84 7.70
CA THR A 154 -11.75 -4.90 8.39
C THR A 154 -10.25 -4.65 8.42
N ILE A 155 -9.67 -4.19 7.31
CA ILE A 155 -8.23 -3.90 7.24
C ILE A 155 -7.86 -2.67 8.11
N PHE A 156 -8.75 -1.69 8.23
CA PHE A 156 -8.52 -0.48 9.02
C PHE A 156 -8.65 -0.72 10.51
N GLU A 157 -9.36 -1.76 10.93
CA GLU A 157 -9.58 -2.14 12.33
C GLU A 157 -8.57 -3.18 12.83
N THR A 158 -7.83 -3.84 11.93
CA THR A 158 -6.87 -4.88 12.31
C THR A 158 -5.55 -4.26 12.78
N PRO A 159 -5.09 -4.56 14.02
CA PRO A 159 -3.82 -4.05 14.52
C PRO A 159 -2.62 -4.61 13.75
N TRP A 160 -1.60 -3.76 13.54
CA TRP A 160 -0.31 -4.21 13.01
C TRP A 160 0.34 -5.24 13.95
N GLY A 161 0.64 -6.43 13.41
CA GLY A 161 0.91 -7.63 14.20
C GLY A 161 2.36 -7.81 14.66
N LEU A 162 3.29 -6.89 14.32
CA LEU A 162 4.68 -7.04 14.73
C LEU A 162 4.98 -6.23 16.00
N GLU A 163 5.81 -6.79 16.89
CA GLU A 163 6.29 -6.11 18.10
C GLU A 163 7.33 -5.03 17.82
N ARG A 164 7.99 -5.10 16.67
CA ARG A 164 9.02 -4.15 16.21
C ARG A 164 9.09 -4.16 14.68
N TRP A 165 9.63 -3.07 14.14
CA TRP A 165 9.90 -2.97 12.71
C TRP A 165 10.82 -4.12 12.24
N PRO A 166 10.54 -4.75 11.07
CA PRO A 166 11.37 -5.83 10.55
C PRO A 166 12.80 -5.33 10.27
N ASP A 167 13.80 -6.18 10.58
CA ASP A 167 15.21 -5.86 10.38
C ASP A 167 15.59 -6.10 8.91
N VAL A 168 15.09 -5.26 8.04
CA VAL A 168 15.33 -5.29 6.59
C VAL A 168 15.68 -3.88 6.10
N PRO A 169 16.56 -3.75 5.08
CA PRO A 169 16.83 -2.46 4.47
C PRO A 169 15.52 -1.83 3.98
N THR A 170 15.14 -0.68 4.55
CA THR A 170 13.90 0.00 4.23
C THR A 170 14.17 1.35 3.60
N ARG A 171 13.43 1.67 2.53
CA ARG A 171 13.45 2.97 1.86
C ARG A 171 12.05 3.56 1.81
N VAL A 172 11.93 4.82 2.16
CA VAL A 172 10.68 5.61 2.06
C VAL A 172 10.80 6.55 0.87
N LEU A 173 9.75 6.59 0.05
CA LEU A 173 9.63 7.44 -1.15
C LEU A 173 8.35 8.27 -1.06
#